data_f611a5a7faf4400c49acf6e702aa9ac5
#
_entry.id   f611a5a7faf4400c49acf6e702aa9ac5
#
_cell.length_a   1.000
_cell.length_b   1.000
_cell.length_c   1.000
_cell.angle_alpha   90.00
_cell.angle_beta   90.00
_cell.angle_gamma   90.00
#
_symmetry.space_group_name_H-M   'P 1'
#
loop_
_entity.id
_entity.type
_entity.pdbx_description
1 polymer ?
#
loop_
_entity_poly.entity_id
_entity_poly.type
_entity_poly.pdbx_seq_one_letter_code
_entity_poly.pdbx_strand_id
1 'polypeptide(L)'
;NIGLIDDSFRQNSIYSEQFLHILKSKYNLSSILKTMKTLGVLQAYIPEFAEVVGQMQFDLFHVYTVDEHTFKVVRNMRQMKLYEQKGFELEHELINKIPKIEILYIAGIFHDLGKGKGGDHSEIGAKTSLNFAKRLGMSSIDANLISWLVRKHLITVSYTHLTLPTNGCVW
;
A
#
# COMPACT_ATOMS: atom_id res chain seq x y z
N ASN A 1 25.28 -0.81 2.64
CA ASN A 1 25.25 0.48 3.32
C ASN A 1 24.02 1.26 2.87
N ILE A 2 23.05 1.48 3.78
CA ILE A 2 21.78 2.17 3.50
C ILE A 2 22.02 3.60 3.00
N GLY A 3 23.09 4.25 3.43
CA GLY A 3 23.47 5.60 3.00
C GLY A 3 23.75 5.75 1.50
N LEU A 4 23.85 4.66 0.75
CA LEU A 4 23.96 4.70 -0.72
C LEU A 4 22.59 4.87 -1.42
N ILE A 5 21.48 4.75 -0.68
CA ILE A 5 20.13 4.96 -1.21
C ILE A 5 19.77 6.44 -1.07
N ASP A 6 20.46 7.27 -1.81
CA ASP A 6 20.26 8.72 -1.90
C ASP A 6 19.23 9.10 -2.97
N ASP A 7 19.08 10.39 -3.25
CA ASP A 7 18.14 10.88 -4.27
C ASP A 7 18.51 10.39 -5.67
N SER A 8 19.79 10.28 -5.98
CA SER A 8 20.25 9.78 -7.29
C SER A 8 19.89 8.31 -7.48
N PHE A 9 20.05 7.51 -6.42
CA PHE A 9 19.61 6.11 -6.42
C PHE A 9 18.08 6.01 -6.59
N ARG A 10 17.32 6.79 -5.83
CA ARG A 10 15.85 6.77 -5.89
C ARG A 10 15.27 7.18 -7.25
N GLN A 11 15.97 8.05 -7.99
CA GLN A 11 15.55 8.54 -9.31
C GLN A 11 16.07 7.67 -10.47
N ASN A 12 16.93 6.70 -10.20
CA ASN A 12 17.49 5.84 -11.23
C ASN A 12 16.46 4.84 -11.73
N SER A 13 16.23 4.82 -13.06
CA SER A 13 15.24 3.96 -13.71
C SER A 13 15.51 2.48 -13.49
N ILE A 14 16.77 2.06 -13.42
CA ILE A 14 17.15 0.66 -13.18
C ILE A 14 16.59 0.18 -11.85
N TYR A 15 16.75 0.97 -10.78
CA TYR A 15 16.22 0.61 -9.45
C TYR A 15 14.70 0.72 -9.36
N SER A 16 14.10 1.65 -10.11
CA SER A 16 12.66 1.73 -10.27
C SER A 16 12.09 0.48 -10.94
N GLU A 17 12.70 0.01 -12.01
CA GLU A 17 12.34 -1.24 -12.68
C GLU A 17 12.50 -2.46 -11.76
N GLN A 18 13.60 -2.53 -11.00
CA GLN A 18 13.81 -3.60 -10.03
C GLN A 18 12.74 -3.60 -8.92
N PHE A 19 12.36 -2.43 -8.41
CA PHE A 19 11.29 -2.34 -7.42
C PHE A 19 9.95 -2.78 -8.00
N LEU A 20 9.60 -2.34 -9.21
CA LEU A 20 8.40 -2.81 -9.91
C LEU A 20 8.45 -4.32 -10.17
N HIS A 21 9.61 -4.87 -10.50
CA HIS A 21 9.80 -6.31 -10.66
C HIS A 21 9.54 -7.08 -9.35
N ILE A 22 10.00 -6.54 -8.22
CA ILE A 22 9.69 -7.11 -6.88
C ILE A 22 8.18 -7.13 -6.66
N LEU A 23 7.46 -6.03 -6.94
CA LEU A 23 6.02 -5.96 -6.77
C LEU A 23 5.26 -6.95 -7.68
N LYS A 24 5.77 -7.21 -8.89
CA LYS A 24 5.20 -8.17 -9.84
C LYS A 24 5.57 -9.62 -9.53
N SER A 25 6.52 -9.85 -8.63
CA SER A 25 7.01 -11.18 -8.30
C SER A 25 5.87 -12.14 -7.95
N LYS A 26 5.87 -13.33 -8.54
CA LYS A 26 4.88 -14.36 -8.28
C LYS A 26 4.97 -14.93 -6.86
N TYR A 27 6.13 -14.85 -6.23
CA TYR A 27 6.38 -15.47 -4.91
C TYR A 27 7.05 -14.48 -3.95
N ASN A 28 6.86 -14.70 -2.67
CA ASN A 28 7.59 -14.06 -1.56
C ASN A 28 7.50 -12.52 -1.44
N LEU A 29 6.58 -11.84 -2.15
CA LEU A 29 6.47 -10.37 -2.08
C LEU A 29 6.42 -9.84 -0.65
N SER A 30 5.52 -10.38 0.17
CA SER A 30 5.36 -9.93 1.57
C SER A 30 6.61 -10.15 2.40
N SER A 31 7.32 -11.27 2.19
CA SER A 31 8.58 -11.57 2.86
C SER A 31 9.69 -10.62 2.41
N ILE A 32 9.78 -10.33 1.12
CA ILE A 32 10.78 -9.40 0.58
C ILE A 32 10.56 -8.00 1.14
N LEU A 33 9.33 -7.48 1.10
CA LEU A 33 9.02 -6.14 1.64
C LEU A 33 9.30 -6.08 3.15
N LYS A 34 8.97 -7.13 3.91
CA LYS A 34 9.28 -7.20 5.33
C LYS A 34 10.78 -7.21 5.60
N THR A 35 11.55 -7.96 4.82
CA THR A 35 13.03 -7.96 4.90
C THR A 35 13.61 -6.59 4.56
N MET A 36 13.12 -5.95 3.48
CA MET A 36 13.54 -4.59 3.11
C MET A 36 13.25 -3.58 4.24
N LYS A 37 12.08 -3.69 4.91
CA LYS A 37 11.77 -2.88 6.09
C LYS A 37 12.76 -3.13 7.22
N THR A 38 12.97 -4.41 7.59
CA THR A 38 13.85 -4.78 8.70
C THR A 38 15.28 -4.31 8.49
N LEU A 39 15.75 -4.31 7.24
CA LEU A 39 17.08 -3.81 6.87
C LEU A 39 17.13 -2.28 6.66
N GLY A 40 16.02 -1.56 6.80
CA GLY A 40 15.95 -0.11 6.56
C GLY A 40 15.98 0.29 5.08
N VAL A 41 16.05 -0.67 4.16
CA VAL A 41 16.09 -0.43 2.70
C VAL A 41 14.79 0.18 2.20
N LEU A 42 13.65 -0.31 2.71
CA LEU A 42 12.34 0.21 2.28
C LEU A 42 12.16 1.67 2.68
N GLN A 43 12.53 2.02 3.92
CA GLN A 43 12.49 3.39 4.44
C GLN A 43 13.42 4.33 3.68
N ALA A 44 14.63 3.85 3.33
CA ALA A 44 15.55 4.63 2.52
C ALA A 44 15.06 4.83 1.08
N TYR A 45 14.39 3.82 0.50
CA TYR A 45 13.86 3.90 -0.86
C TYR A 45 12.53 4.67 -0.95
N ILE A 46 11.68 4.56 0.08
CA ILE A 46 10.41 5.28 0.24
C ILE A 46 10.49 6.09 1.54
N PRO A 47 11.08 7.31 1.51
CA PRO A 47 11.24 8.12 2.73
C PRO A 47 9.92 8.38 3.46
N GLU A 48 8.83 8.52 2.71
CA GLU A 48 7.49 8.73 3.27
C GLU A 48 7.02 7.53 4.11
N PHE A 49 7.50 6.32 3.80
CA PHE A 49 7.22 5.13 4.59
C PHE A 49 7.99 5.13 5.92
N ALA A 50 9.16 5.78 5.97
CA ALA A 50 9.94 5.88 7.21
C ALA A 50 9.17 6.58 8.33
N GLU A 51 8.31 7.53 7.98
CA GLU A 51 7.55 8.36 8.93
C GLU A 51 6.47 7.56 9.68
N VAL A 52 6.00 6.45 9.12
CA VAL A 52 4.94 5.63 9.72
C VAL A 52 5.45 4.35 10.38
N VAL A 53 6.75 4.07 10.28
CA VAL A 53 7.35 2.88 10.91
C VAL A 53 7.27 2.99 12.43
N GLY A 54 6.60 2.03 13.06
CA GLY A 54 6.39 2.01 14.51
C GLY A 54 5.34 3.00 15.01
N GLN A 55 4.69 3.79 14.13
CA GLN A 55 3.64 4.71 14.52
C GLN A 55 2.39 3.93 14.93
N MET A 56 1.98 4.08 16.19
CA MET A 56 0.75 3.49 16.70
C MET A 56 -0.47 4.21 16.11
N GLN A 57 -1.47 3.43 15.72
CA GLN A 57 -2.80 3.98 15.43
C GLN A 57 -3.57 4.14 16.75
N PHE A 58 -3.96 5.37 17.08
CA PHE A 58 -4.80 5.64 18.26
C PHE A 58 -6.30 5.50 17.93
N ASP A 59 -6.66 4.47 17.18
CA ASP A 59 -8.05 4.09 16.95
C ASP A 59 -8.46 2.96 17.90
N LEU A 60 -9.68 3.01 18.42
CA LEU A 60 -10.26 2.04 19.37
C LEU A 60 -10.21 0.57 18.88
N PHE A 61 -9.84 0.33 17.64
CA PHE A 61 -9.90 -0.99 16.99
C PHE A 61 -8.57 -1.47 16.39
N HIS A 62 -7.45 -0.72 16.49
CA HIS A 62 -6.20 -1.10 15.83
C HIS A 62 -5.13 -1.53 16.83
N VAL A 63 -4.81 -2.83 16.79
CA VAL A 63 -3.73 -3.46 17.59
C VAL A 63 -2.36 -3.34 16.90
N TYR A 64 -2.32 -2.79 15.68
CA TYR A 64 -1.12 -2.77 14.84
C TYR A 64 -0.60 -1.35 14.61
N THR A 65 0.72 -1.21 14.45
CA THR A 65 1.31 0.01 13.90
C THR A 65 0.91 0.20 12.42
N VAL A 66 0.98 1.43 11.91
CA VAL A 66 0.59 1.77 10.53
C VAL A 66 1.36 0.91 9.51
N ASP A 67 2.65 0.71 9.73
CA ASP A 67 3.50 -0.11 8.85
C ASP A 67 3.14 -1.61 8.92
N GLU A 68 2.85 -2.17 10.09
CA GLU A 68 2.40 -3.57 10.20
C GLU A 68 1.01 -3.76 9.58
N HIS A 69 0.10 -2.80 9.75
CA HIS A 69 -1.19 -2.79 9.06
C HIS A 69 -1.00 -2.79 7.54
N THR A 70 -0.16 -1.91 7.02
CA THR A 70 0.18 -1.83 5.59
C THR A 70 0.68 -3.17 5.04
N PHE A 71 1.59 -3.85 5.73
CA PHE A 71 2.06 -5.17 5.32
C PHE A 71 0.98 -6.23 5.36
N LYS A 72 0.08 -6.17 6.34
CA LYS A 72 -1.07 -7.08 6.43
C LYS A 72 -2.00 -6.89 5.24
N VAL A 73 -2.29 -5.64 4.85
CA VAL A 73 -3.11 -5.32 3.67
C VAL A 73 -2.48 -5.88 2.40
N VAL A 74 -1.21 -5.60 2.13
CA VAL A 74 -0.50 -6.12 0.95
C VAL A 74 -0.45 -7.65 0.95
N ARG A 75 -0.24 -8.27 2.11
CA ARG A 75 -0.26 -9.74 2.25
C ARG A 75 -1.64 -10.32 1.93
N ASN A 76 -2.71 -9.71 2.42
CA ASN A 76 -4.08 -10.18 2.17
C ASN A 76 -4.43 -10.06 0.68
N MET A 77 -4.13 -8.91 0.04
CA MET A 77 -4.27 -8.76 -1.40
C MET A 77 -3.51 -9.84 -2.17
N ARG A 78 -2.30 -10.18 -1.69
CA ARG A 78 -1.49 -11.23 -2.30
C ARG A 78 -2.11 -12.61 -2.13
N GLN A 79 -2.64 -12.91 -0.96
CA GLN A 79 -3.32 -14.18 -0.69
C GLN A 79 -4.57 -14.32 -1.55
N MET A 80 -5.41 -13.27 -1.64
CA MET A 80 -6.58 -13.24 -2.51
C MET A 80 -6.23 -13.49 -3.99
N LYS A 81 -5.08 -12.98 -4.47
CA LYS A 81 -4.63 -13.22 -5.83
C LYS A 81 -4.18 -14.66 -6.08
N LEU A 82 -3.52 -15.28 -5.10
CA LEU A 82 -2.93 -16.61 -5.26
C LEU A 82 -3.88 -17.76 -4.96
N TYR A 83 -4.79 -17.55 -4.03
CA TYR A 83 -5.64 -18.61 -3.48
C TYR A 83 -7.09 -18.16 -3.43
N GLU A 84 -7.96 -18.97 -3.99
CA GLU A 84 -9.40 -18.83 -3.75
C GLU A 84 -9.69 -19.20 -2.29
N GLN A 85 -10.31 -18.30 -1.56
CA GLN A 85 -10.68 -18.49 -0.16
C GLN A 85 -12.20 -18.50 -0.05
N LYS A 86 -12.75 -19.45 0.73
CA LYS A 86 -14.19 -19.53 1.00
C LYS A 86 -14.69 -18.20 1.57
N GLY A 87 -15.69 -17.61 0.92
CA GLY A 87 -16.28 -16.32 1.27
C GLY A 87 -15.58 -15.10 0.66
N PHE A 88 -14.56 -15.31 -0.20
CA PHE A 88 -13.83 -14.26 -0.93
C PHE A 88 -13.68 -14.61 -2.43
N GLU A 89 -14.60 -15.39 -2.96
CA GLU A 89 -14.58 -15.87 -4.34
C GLU A 89 -14.63 -14.70 -5.35
N LEU A 90 -15.47 -13.70 -5.06
CA LEU A 90 -15.61 -12.51 -5.89
C LEU A 90 -14.31 -11.69 -5.90
N GLU A 91 -13.71 -11.48 -4.73
CA GLU A 91 -12.45 -10.74 -4.58
C GLU A 91 -11.32 -11.46 -5.32
N HIS A 92 -11.26 -12.79 -5.23
CA HIS A 92 -10.31 -13.61 -5.98
C HIS A 92 -10.51 -13.45 -7.50
N GLU A 93 -11.75 -13.53 -7.98
CA GLU A 93 -12.06 -13.31 -9.40
C GLU A 93 -11.67 -11.91 -9.87
N LEU A 94 -12.06 -10.89 -9.12
CA LEU A 94 -11.79 -9.49 -9.46
C LEU A 94 -10.29 -9.18 -9.47
N ILE A 95 -9.54 -9.59 -8.45
CA ILE A 95 -8.09 -9.32 -8.36
C ILE A 95 -7.32 -10.02 -9.48
N ASN A 96 -7.81 -11.16 -9.98
CA ASN A 96 -7.20 -11.88 -11.09
C ASN A 96 -7.49 -11.24 -12.46
N LYS A 97 -8.51 -10.39 -12.57
CA LYS A 97 -8.80 -9.58 -13.76
C LYS A 97 -7.95 -8.30 -13.82
N ILE A 98 -7.24 -7.93 -12.75
CA ILE A 98 -6.39 -6.74 -12.73
C ILE A 98 -5.12 -6.99 -13.56
N PRO A 99 -4.92 -6.26 -14.68
CA PRO A 99 -3.79 -6.51 -15.58
C PRO A 99 -2.44 -6.08 -15.01
N LYS A 100 -2.43 -5.06 -14.14
CA LYS A 100 -1.26 -4.46 -13.52
C LYS A 100 -1.40 -4.50 -12.00
N ILE A 101 -1.13 -5.65 -11.42
CA ILE A 101 -1.34 -5.89 -9.98
C ILE A 101 -0.46 -4.99 -9.10
N GLU A 102 0.68 -4.55 -9.61
CA GLU A 102 1.58 -3.63 -8.91
C GLU A 102 0.90 -2.30 -8.56
N ILE A 103 -0.08 -1.85 -9.34
CA ILE A 103 -0.89 -0.65 -9.06
C ILE A 103 -1.63 -0.84 -7.73
N LEU A 104 -2.26 -1.99 -7.54
CA LEU A 104 -3.00 -2.29 -6.31
C LEU A 104 -2.05 -2.40 -5.10
N TYR A 105 -0.89 -3.03 -5.27
CA TYR A 105 0.09 -3.15 -4.19
C TYR A 105 0.68 -1.79 -3.79
N ILE A 106 1.00 -0.92 -4.76
CA ILE A 106 1.44 0.45 -4.46
C ILE A 106 0.33 1.22 -3.73
N ALA A 107 -0.91 1.15 -4.20
CA ALA A 107 -2.03 1.78 -3.51
C ALA A 107 -2.15 1.25 -2.07
N GLY A 108 -2.01 -0.06 -1.85
CA GLY A 108 -2.01 -0.68 -0.53
C GLY A 108 -0.84 -0.24 0.36
N ILE A 109 0.34 0.03 -0.20
CA ILE A 109 1.48 0.58 0.57
C ILE A 109 1.21 2.02 1.02
N PHE A 110 0.53 2.82 0.19
CA PHE A 110 0.38 4.26 0.41
C PHE A 110 -0.95 4.66 1.07
N HIS A 111 -1.93 3.76 1.22
CA HIS A 111 -3.29 4.12 1.66
C HIS A 111 -3.34 4.86 3.00
N ASP A 112 -2.46 4.51 3.92
CA ASP A 112 -2.40 5.04 5.29
C ASP A 112 -1.15 5.90 5.58
N LEU A 113 -0.28 6.16 4.61
CA LEU A 113 0.96 6.94 4.83
C LEU A 113 0.73 8.42 5.18
N GLY A 114 -0.49 8.91 5.03
CA GLY A 114 -0.88 10.25 5.47
C GLY A 114 -1.29 10.33 6.94
N LYS A 115 -1.45 9.20 7.64
CA LYS A 115 -1.89 9.19 9.05
C LYS A 115 -0.86 9.90 9.95
N GLY A 116 -1.38 10.65 10.92
CA GLY A 116 -0.54 11.40 11.87
C GLY A 116 0.04 12.72 11.38
N LYS A 117 -0.16 13.09 10.11
CA LYS A 117 0.39 14.36 9.54
C LYS A 117 -0.53 15.58 9.69
N GLY A 118 -1.70 15.40 10.31
CA GLY A 118 -2.76 16.42 10.34
C GLY A 118 -3.47 16.57 8.99
N GLY A 119 -4.76 16.89 9.02
CA GLY A 119 -5.58 17.00 7.81
C GLY A 119 -6.09 15.66 7.28
N ASP A 120 -6.57 15.66 6.02
CA ASP A 120 -7.10 14.46 5.37
C ASP A 120 -5.96 13.54 4.92
N HIS A 121 -5.75 12.45 5.66
CA HIS A 121 -4.70 11.47 5.35
C HIS A 121 -4.86 10.82 3.98
N SER A 122 -6.09 10.70 3.46
CA SER A 122 -6.36 10.14 2.14
C SER A 122 -5.85 11.06 1.03
N GLU A 123 -6.00 12.37 1.18
CA GLU A 123 -5.48 13.36 0.24
C GLU A 123 -3.94 13.43 0.29
N ILE A 124 -3.36 13.39 1.48
CA ILE A 124 -1.90 13.37 1.66
C ILE A 124 -1.33 12.10 1.02
N GLY A 125 -1.90 10.93 1.33
CA GLY A 125 -1.48 9.66 0.75
C GLY A 125 -1.63 9.62 -0.77
N ALA A 126 -2.72 10.17 -1.31
CA ALA A 126 -2.97 10.25 -2.75
C ALA A 126 -1.92 11.09 -3.47
N LYS A 127 -1.56 12.26 -2.93
CA LYS A 127 -0.51 13.13 -3.50
C LYS A 127 0.85 12.45 -3.44
N THR A 128 1.16 11.83 -2.32
CA THR A 128 2.44 11.14 -2.11
C THR A 128 2.58 9.94 -3.05
N SER A 129 1.54 9.12 -3.17
CA SER A 129 1.53 7.96 -4.08
C SER A 129 1.63 8.35 -5.55
N LEU A 130 1.01 9.48 -5.96
CA LEU A 130 1.15 10.03 -7.31
C LEU A 130 2.61 10.37 -7.64
N ASN A 131 3.28 11.08 -6.72
CA ASN A 131 4.67 11.48 -6.90
C ASN A 131 5.59 10.24 -6.93
N PHE A 132 5.34 9.27 -6.07
CA PHE A 132 6.08 8.01 -6.06
C PHE A 132 5.92 7.24 -7.38
N ALA A 133 4.68 7.08 -7.87
CA ALA A 133 4.42 6.38 -9.13
C ALA A 133 5.09 7.07 -10.33
N LYS A 134 5.08 8.40 -10.38
CA LYS A 134 5.81 9.18 -11.39
C LYS A 134 7.33 8.97 -11.29
N ARG A 135 7.88 8.93 -10.07
CA ARG A 135 9.31 8.64 -9.83
C ARG A 135 9.70 7.25 -10.32
N LEU A 136 8.79 6.26 -10.19
CA LEU A 136 8.99 4.92 -10.75
C LEU A 136 8.89 4.85 -12.28
N GLY A 137 8.63 5.96 -12.99
CA GLY A 137 8.47 5.99 -14.44
C GLY A 137 7.15 5.39 -14.93
N MET A 138 6.14 5.26 -14.06
CA MET A 138 4.83 4.76 -14.46
C MET A 138 4.09 5.77 -15.33
N SER A 139 3.21 5.28 -16.21
CA SER A 139 2.38 6.14 -17.07
C SER A 139 1.51 7.07 -16.22
N SER A 140 1.15 8.24 -16.78
CA SER A 140 0.26 9.18 -16.10
C SER A 140 -1.10 8.54 -15.74
N ILE A 141 -1.60 7.62 -16.57
CA ILE A 141 -2.84 6.88 -16.32
C ILE A 141 -2.68 6.00 -15.09
N ASP A 142 -1.61 5.21 -15.03
CA ASP A 142 -1.35 4.30 -13.89
C ASP A 142 -1.10 5.09 -12.59
N ALA A 143 -0.33 6.17 -12.67
CA ALA A 143 -0.03 7.02 -11.52
C ALA A 143 -1.30 7.71 -10.95
N ASN A 144 -2.17 8.21 -11.84
CA ASN A 144 -3.45 8.78 -11.43
C ASN A 144 -4.40 7.73 -10.85
N LEU A 145 -4.40 6.51 -11.39
CA LEU A 145 -5.21 5.41 -10.85
C LEU A 145 -4.75 5.03 -9.44
N ILE A 146 -3.45 4.93 -9.18
CA ILE A 146 -2.90 4.71 -7.83
C ILE A 146 -3.37 5.80 -6.88
N SER A 147 -3.21 7.07 -7.26
CA SER A 147 -3.64 8.22 -6.45
C SER A 147 -5.13 8.17 -6.14
N TRP A 148 -5.95 7.84 -7.13
CA TRP A 148 -7.40 7.71 -6.96
C TRP A 148 -7.76 6.58 -6.00
N LEU A 149 -7.12 5.41 -6.12
CA LEU A 149 -7.33 4.27 -5.22
C LEU A 149 -7.00 4.65 -3.77
N VAL A 150 -5.87 5.33 -3.55
CA VAL A 150 -5.47 5.80 -2.23
C VAL A 150 -6.46 6.82 -1.67
N ARG A 151 -6.90 7.80 -2.48
CA ARG A 151 -7.89 8.80 -2.07
C ARG A 151 -9.23 8.18 -1.67
N LYS A 152 -9.61 7.09 -2.34
CA LYS A 152 -10.94 6.48 -2.19
C LYS A 152 -10.95 5.21 -1.31
N HIS A 153 -9.85 4.89 -0.64
CA HIS A 153 -9.75 3.64 0.14
C HIS A 153 -10.78 3.55 1.28
N LEU A 154 -11.26 4.69 1.81
CA LEU A 154 -12.27 4.73 2.87
C LEU A 154 -13.73 4.79 2.37
N ILE A 155 -13.96 4.75 1.05
CA ILE A 155 -15.30 4.95 0.50
C ILE A 155 -16.30 3.89 1.00
N THR A 156 -15.86 2.63 1.09
CA THR A 156 -16.69 1.53 1.61
C THR A 156 -17.03 1.71 3.08
N VAL A 157 -16.10 2.22 3.88
CA VAL A 157 -16.32 2.50 5.31
C VAL A 157 -17.37 3.58 5.48
N SER A 158 -17.32 4.65 4.69
CA SER A 158 -18.31 5.72 4.72
C SER A 158 -19.71 5.23 4.35
N TYR A 159 -19.84 4.35 3.37
CA TYR A 159 -21.13 3.79 2.96
C TYR A 159 -21.70 2.81 4.01
N THR A 160 -20.88 1.99 4.64
CA THR A 160 -21.33 1.05 5.68
C THR A 160 -21.82 1.77 6.92
N HIS A 161 -21.23 2.90 7.30
CA HIS A 161 -21.73 3.73 8.40
C HIS A 161 -23.07 4.43 8.09
N LEU A 162 -23.39 4.66 6.82
CA LEU A 162 -24.65 5.29 6.41
C LEU A 162 -25.81 4.29 6.25
N THR A 163 -25.54 3.00 6.05
CA THR A 163 -26.54 2.03 5.61
C THR A 163 -26.81 0.88 6.58
N LEU A 164 -26.00 0.69 7.62
CA LEU A 164 -26.21 -0.37 8.60
C LEU A 164 -26.70 0.21 9.92
N PRO A 165 -27.86 -0.23 10.45
CA PRO A 165 -28.20 0.01 11.85
C PRO A 165 -27.11 -0.67 12.71
N THR A 166 -26.70 0.03 13.76
CA THR A 166 -25.67 -0.37 14.73
C THR A 166 -26.07 -1.63 15.51
N ASN A 167 -26.10 -2.78 14.88
CA ASN A 167 -26.16 -4.08 15.55
C ASN A 167 -24.87 -4.83 15.25
N GLY A 168 -24.04 -4.86 16.31
CA GLY A 168 -22.72 -5.45 16.38
C GLY A 168 -22.48 -6.68 15.51
N CYS A 169 -21.60 -6.51 14.55
CA CYS A 169 -20.77 -7.58 14.03
C CYS A 169 -19.33 -7.16 14.18
N VAL A 170 -18.75 -7.64 15.24
CA VAL A 170 -17.30 -7.67 15.47
C VAL A 170 -16.69 -8.65 14.47
N TRP A 171 -15.76 -8.18 13.69
CA TRP A 171 -14.82 -9.02 12.94
C TRP A 171 -13.41 -8.81 13.44
#